data_378ae54eca6426ff302919446a44b7c4
#
_entry.id   378ae54eca6426ff302919446a44b7c4
#
_cell.length_a   1.000
_cell.length_b   1.000
_cell.length_c   1.000
_cell.angle_alpha   90.00
_cell.angle_beta   90.00
_cell.angle_gamma   90.00
#
_symmetry.space_group_name_H-M   'P 1'
#
loop_
_entity.id
_entity.type
_entity.pdbx_description
1 polymer ?
#
loop_
_entity_poly.entity_id
_entity_poly.type
_entity_poly.pdbx_seq_one_letter_code
_entity_poly.pdbx_strand_id
1 'polypeptide(L)'
;MNPGIILNNRVLDVVFIAWFIAQFYKVLTSIFKKGKLDITRMWDTGGMPSSHSSTVSCLVTSIAIRYGISSDLFAITIIFAGIVMYDAAGIRRAAGKQAGVINSLIEKIPLFIGKAQYNKHFSKEKEAKLKELLGHTPFEVLVGCILGIIIGLLFRKYLQG
;
A
#
# COMPACT_ATOMS: atom_id res chain seq x y z
N MET A 1 -19.15 28.84 -0.06
CA MET A 1 -18.65 27.46 -0.06
C MET A 1 -17.16 27.51 0.24
N ASN A 2 -16.68 26.89 1.33
CA ASN A 2 -15.25 26.80 1.57
C ASN A 2 -14.63 25.87 0.54
N PRO A 3 -13.68 26.32 -0.28
CA PRO A 3 -12.95 25.43 -1.17
C PRO A 3 -12.10 24.47 -0.35
N GLY A 4 -11.75 23.30 -0.91
CA GLY A 4 -10.80 22.40 -0.28
C GLY A 4 -9.41 23.04 -0.15
N ILE A 5 -8.55 22.46 0.69
CA ILE A 5 -7.18 22.94 0.95
C ILE A 5 -6.26 22.55 -0.21
N ILE A 6 -6.33 21.27 -0.65
CA ILE A 6 -5.51 20.74 -1.74
C ILE A 6 -6.20 21.03 -3.07
N LEU A 7 -5.63 21.91 -3.87
CA LEU A 7 -6.14 22.28 -5.20
C LEU A 7 -7.63 22.69 -5.19
N ASN A 8 -8.13 23.27 -4.11
CA ASN A 8 -9.54 23.59 -3.91
C ASN A 8 -10.49 22.38 -4.03
N ASN A 9 -10.01 21.18 -3.73
CA ASN A 9 -10.75 19.93 -3.90
C ASN A 9 -10.89 19.20 -2.55
N ARG A 10 -12.08 19.25 -1.97
CA ARG A 10 -12.40 18.58 -0.69
C ARG A 10 -12.23 17.06 -0.73
N VAL A 11 -12.45 16.44 -1.87
CA VAL A 11 -12.25 15.00 -2.01
C VAL A 11 -10.77 14.66 -1.84
N LEU A 12 -9.88 15.45 -2.45
CA LEU A 12 -8.43 15.26 -2.28
C LEU A 12 -8.00 15.44 -0.82
N ASP A 13 -8.56 16.43 -0.12
CA ASP A 13 -8.24 16.65 1.30
C ASP A 13 -8.53 15.40 2.14
N VAL A 14 -9.74 14.85 2.00
CA VAL A 14 -10.17 13.70 2.80
C VAL A 14 -9.40 12.43 2.42
N VAL A 15 -9.13 12.24 1.13
CA VAL A 15 -8.34 11.10 0.62
C VAL A 15 -6.89 11.18 1.12
N PHE A 16 -6.31 12.38 1.13
CA PHE A 16 -4.95 12.57 1.64
C PHE A 16 -4.87 12.31 3.15
N ILE A 17 -5.88 12.73 3.91
CA ILE A 17 -5.99 12.41 5.34
C ILE A 17 -6.06 10.89 5.55
N ALA A 18 -6.83 10.16 4.74
CA ALA A 18 -6.94 8.71 4.83
C ALA A 18 -5.61 8.01 4.56
N TRP A 19 -4.88 8.48 3.53
CA TRP A 19 -3.55 7.99 3.22
C TRP A 19 -2.58 8.25 4.38
N PHE A 20 -2.57 9.49 4.90
CA PHE A 20 -1.67 9.88 5.99
C PHE A 20 -1.93 9.08 7.26
N ILE A 21 -3.21 8.92 7.66
CA ILE A 21 -3.59 8.11 8.84
C ILE A 21 -3.12 6.66 8.68
N ALA A 22 -3.31 6.06 7.49
CA ALA A 22 -2.87 4.70 7.23
C ALA A 22 -1.35 4.56 7.33
N GLN A 23 -0.58 5.53 6.81
CA GLN A 23 0.87 5.53 6.90
C GLN A 23 1.36 5.75 8.34
N PHE A 24 0.75 6.70 9.05
CA PHE A 24 1.06 6.96 10.46
C PHE A 24 0.83 5.72 11.33
N TYR A 25 -0.27 5.00 11.11
CA TYR A 25 -0.57 3.78 11.84
C TYR A 25 0.46 2.67 11.57
N LYS A 26 1.02 2.58 10.37
CA LYS A 26 2.12 1.65 10.06
C LYS A 26 3.37 1.94 10.90
N VAL A 27 3.70 3.22 11.07
CA VAL A 27 4.85 3.63 11.90
C VAL A 27 4.60 3.24 13.36
N LEU A 28 3.40 3.49 13.89
CA LEU A 28 3.03 3.10 15.24
C LEU A 28 3.11 1.58 15.45
N THR A 29 2.58 0.80 14.50
CA THR A 29 2.64 -0.67 14.61
C THR A 29 4.05 -1.23 14.52
N SER A 30 5.02 -0.48 13.97
CA SER A 30 6.43 -0.88 13.98
C SER A 30 7.02 -0.94 15.38
N ILE A 31 6.57 -0.05 16.27
CA ILE A 31 7.00 -0.02 17.68
C ILE A 31 6.59 -1.33 18.37
N PHE A 32 5.34 -1.77 18.18
CA PHE A 32 4.83 -3.00 18.78
C PHE A 32 5.48 -4.27 18.24
N LYS A 33 5.89 -4.28 16.96
CA LYS A 33 6.48 -5.46 16.32
C LYS A 33 8.00 -5.56 16.48
N LYS A 34 8.72 -4.43 16.50
CA LYS A 34 10.18 -4.39 16.48
C LYS A 34 10.80 -3.71 17.72
N GLY A 35 9.98 -3.17 18.63
CA GLY A 35 10.45 -2.40 19.80
C GLY A 35 11.16 -1.09 19.44
N LYS A 36 11.17 -0.67 18.18
CA LYS A 36 11.82 0.55 17.68
C LYS A 36 10.94 1.28 16.72
N LEU A 37 10.97 2.61 16.77
CA LEU A 37 10.27 3.49 15.83
C LEU A 37 11.04 3.47 14.50
N ASP A 38 10.40 2.92 13.46
CA ASP A 38 10.99 2.77 12.15
C ASP A 38 10.26 3.70 11.16
N ILE A 39 10.77 4.93 11.02
CA ILE A 39 10.19 5.97 10.13
C ILE A 39 10.27 5.56 8.66
N THR A 40 11.20 4.67 8.29
CA THR A 40 11.33 4.19 6.90
C THR A 40 10.09 3.44 6.42
N ARG A 41 9.30 2.91 7.37
CA ARG A 41 8.01 2.27 7.10
C ARG A 41 6.95 3.18 6.49
N MET A 42 7.11 4.47 6.60
CA MET A 42 6.24 5.44 5.94
C MET A 42 6.26 5.32 4.40
N TRP A 43 7.36 4.82 3.86
CA TRP A 43 7.57 4.61 2.42
C TRP A 43 7.44 3.14 2.01
N ASP A 44 7.21 2.25 2.97
CA ASP A 44 7.06 0.83 2.70
C ASP A 44 5.71 0.50 2.08
N THR A 45 5.74 -0.35 1.04
CA THR A 45 4.55 -0.79 0.31
C THR A 45 3.79 -1.93 0.98
N GLY A 46 4.33 -2.50 2.07
CA GLY A 46 3.70 -3.57 2.86
C GLY A 46 3.27 -3.10 4.25
N GLY A 47 2.60 -3.98 5.01
CA GLY A 47 2.17 -3.77 6.39
C GLY A 47 0.72 -3.30 6.54
N MET A 48 0.21 -3.37 7.77
CA MET A 48 -1.18 -3.10 8.13
C MET A 48 -1.32 -1.71 8.76
N PRO A 49 -2.37 -0.94 8.39
CA PRO A 49 -3.33 -1.15 7.30
C PRO A 49 -2.75 -0.85 5.91
N SER A 50 -3.35 -1.40 4.83
CA SER A 50 -2.98 -1.04 3.46
C SER A 50 -3.34 0.41 3.16
N SER A 51 -2.34 1.26 2.93
CA SER A 51 -2.57 2.66 2.54
C SER A 51 -3.21 2.78 1.15
N HIS A 52 -2.87 1.90 0.22
CA HIS A 52 -3.52 1.86 -1.10
C HIS A 52 -5.02 1.63 -0.96
N SER A 53 -5.43 0.62 -0.19
CA SER A 53 -6.83 0.30 0.01
C SER A 53 -7.57 1.41 0.76
N SER A 54 -6.94 2.00 1.79
CA SER A 54 -7.51 3.12 2.53
C SER A 54 -7.76 4.33 1.63
N THR A 55 -6.79 4.67 0.79
CA THR A 55 -6.88 5.79 -0.15
C THR A 55 -8.01 5.61 -1.15
N VAL A 56 -8.04 4.46 -1.85
CA VAL A 56 -9.04 4.25 -2.90
C VAL A 56 -10.45 4.03 -2.35
N SER A 57 -10.60 3.38 -1.18
CA SER A 57 -11.90 3.22 -0.55
C SER A 57 -12.44 4.53 0.01
N CYS A 58 -11.57 5.38 0.54
CA CYS A 58 -11.93 6.74 0.93
C CYS A 58 -12.37 7.57 -0.28
N LEU A 59 -11.68 7.44 -1.41
CA LEU A 59 -12.06 8.10 -2.67
C LEU A 59 -13.45 7.67 -3.12
N VAL A 60 -13.70 6.36 -3.19
CA VAL A 60 -15.02 5.81 -3.57
C VAL A 60 -16.12 6.35 -2.66
N THR A 61 -15.89 6.32 -1.34
CA THR A 61 -16.85 6.81 -0.35
C THR A 61 -17.09 8.30 -0.49
N SER A 62 -16.04 9.10 -0.72
CA SER A 62 -16.13 10.55 -0.91
C SER A 62 -16.90 10.91 -2.19
N ILE A 63 -16.68 10.18 -3.28
CA ILE A 63 -17.41 10.36 -4.54
C ILE A 63 -18.88 9.95 -4.38
N ALA A 64 -19.16 8.82 -3.71
CA ALA A 64 -20.52 8.41 -3.42
C ALA A 64 -21.30 9.46 -2.62
N ILE A 65 -20.66 10.06 -1.61
CA ILE A 65 -21.27 11.11 -0.78
C ILE A 65 -21.54 12.38 -1.57
N ARG A 66 -20.61 12.79 -2.44
CA ARG A 66 -20.67 14.07 -3.14
C ARG A 66 -21.51 14.05 -4.41
N TYR A 67 -21.41 12.98 -5.18
CA TYR A 67 -22.02 12.87 -6.52
C TYR A 67 -23.09 11.79 -6.61
N GLY A 68 -23.24 10.96 -5.59
CA GLY A 68 -24.16 9.84 -5.57
C GLY A 68 -23.59 8.58 -6.22
N ILE A 69 -24.17 7.43 -5.82
CA ILE A 69 -23.77 6.11 -6.34
C ILE A 69 -24.18 5.86 -7.80
N SER A 70 -25.12 6.65 -8.32
CA SER A 70 -25.57 6.56 -9.71
C SER A 70 -24.74 7.39 -10.69
N SER A 71 -23.69 8.07 -10.21
CA SER A 71 -22.84 8.91 -11.07
C SER A 71 -21.77 8.09 -11.79
N ASP A 72 -21.42 8.51 -13.01
CA ASP A 72 -20.33 7.89 -13.79
C ASP A 72 -18.99 7.96 -13.03
N LEU A 73 -18.77 9.03 -12.26
CA LEU A 73 -17.59 9.16 -11.40
C LEU A 73 -17.53 8.06 -10.35
N PHE A 74 -18.67 7.66 -9.78
CA PHE A 74 -18.70 6.54 -8.84
C PHE A 74 -18.36 5.23 -9.54
N ALA A 75 -18.92 4.99 -10.72
CA ALA A 75 -18.62 3.78 -11.50
C ALA A 75 -17.12 3.68 -11.84
N ILE A 76 -16.51 4.79 -12.27
CA ILE A 76 -15.08 4.83 -12.58
C ILE A 76 -14.25 4.57 -11.31
N THR A 77 -14.57 5.23 -10.20
CA THR A 77 -13.79 5.13 -8.97
C THR A 77 -13.90 3.76 -8.31
N ILE A 78 -15.06 3.09 -8.36
CA ILE A 78 -15.22 1.74 -7.77
C ILE A 78 -14.44 0.69 -8.56
N ILE A 79 -14.43 0.78 -9.88
CA ILE A 79 -13.63 -0.11 -10.74
C ILE A 79 -12.14 0.14 -10.50
N PHE A 80 -11.71 1.40 -10.48
CA PHE A 80 -10.34 1.77 -10.18
C PHE A 80 -9.88 1.24 -8.80
N ALA A 81 -10.73 1.39 -7.78
CA ALA A 81 -10.43 0.86 -6.44
C ALA A 81 -10.27 -0.67 -6.45
N GLY A 82 -11.14 -1.39 -7.19
CA GLY A 82 -11.02 -2.83 -7.37
C GLY A 82 -9.68 -3.24 -7.98
N ILE A 83 -9.25 -2.57 -9.05
CA ILE A 83 -7.97 -2.83 -9.72
C ILE A 83 -6.80 -2.58 -8.76
N VAL A 84 -6.79 -1.45 -8.05
CA VAL A 84 -5.71 -1.11 -7.10
C VAL A 84 -5.63 -2.11 -5.94
N MET A 85 -6.77 -2.52 -5.38
CA MET A 85 -6.81 -3.50 -4.30
C MET A 85 -6.40 -4.89 -4.78
N TYR A 86 -6.79 -5.28 -5.98
CA TYR A 86 -6.37 -6.54 -6.61
C TYR A 86 -4.86 -6.57 -6.86
N ASP A 87 -4.29 -5.49 -7.41
CA ASP A 87 -2.82 -5.36 -7.57
C ASP A 87 -2.10 -5.48 -6.23
N ALA A 88 -2.57 -4.75 -5.22
CA ALA A 88 -1.94 -4.72 -3.90
C ALA A 88 -1.94 -6.10 -3.20
N ALA A 89 -3.03 -6.87 -3.30
CA ALA A 89 -3.17 -8.18 -2.67
C ALA A 89 -2.63 -9.34 -3.51
N GLY A 90 -2.60 -9.19 -4.83
CA GLY A 90 -2.28 -10.23 -5.81
C GLY A 90 -0.89 -10.07 -6.40
N ILE A 91 -0.77 -9.22 -7.41
CA ILE A 91 0.43 -9.13 -8.26
C ILE A 91 1.68 -8.78 -7.46
N ARG A 92 1.62 -7.76 -6.63
CA ARG A 92 2.78 -7.35 -5.80
C ARG A 92 3.17 -8.39 -4.78
N ARG A 93 2.20 -9.10 -4.20
CA ARG A 93 2.45 -10.21 -3.28
C ARG A 93 3.09 -11.39 -3.99
N ALA A 94 2.65 -11.70 -5.21
CA ALA A 94 3.28 -12.75 -6.03
C ALA A 94 4.73 -12.39 -6.35
N ALA A 95 5.01 -11.13 -6.76
CA ALA A 95 6.36 -10.63 -7.00
C ALA A 95 7.27 -10.74 -5.76
N GLY A 96 6.76 -10.43 -4.56
CA GLY A 96 7.51 -10.61 -3.32
C GLY A 96 7.85 -12.06 -3.02
N LYS A 97 6.91 -13.00 -3.26
CA LYS A 97 7.19 -14.44 -3.14
C LYS A 97 8.23 -14.93 -4.16
N GLN A 98 8.14 -14.45 -5.41
CA GLN A 98 9.12 -14.75 -6.44
C GLN A 98 10.52 -14.24 -6.06
N ALA A 99 10.61 -13.01 -5.52
CA ALA A 99 11.85 -12.45 -5.00
C ALA A 99 12.47 -13.36 -3.92
N GLY A 100 11.67 -13.88 -2.99
CA GLY A 100 12.14 -14.82 -1.96
C GLY A 100 12.68 -16.13 -2.54
N VAL A 101 12.01 -16.69 -3.56
CA VAL A 101 12.50 -17.89 -4.26
C VAL A 101 13.82 -17.58 -4.96
N ILE A 102 13.94 -16.47 -5.68
CA ILE A 102 15.17 -16.06 -6.37
C ILE A 102 16.30 -15.85 -5.37
N ASN A 103 16.08 -15.13 -4.27
CA ASN A 103 17.09 -14.95 -3.22
C ASN A 103 17.57 -16.29 -2.65
N SER A 104 16.65 -17.24 -2.40
CA SER A 104 16.99 -18.57 -1.91
C SER A 104 17.79 -19.39 -2.94
N LEU A 105 17.52 -19.23 -4.23
CA LEU A 105 18.30 -19.87 -5.29
C LEU A 105 19.71 -19.31 -5.36
N ILE A 106 19.85 -17.98 -5.33
CA ILE A 106 21.14 -17.28 -5.34
C ILE A 106 22.01 -17.75 -4.16
N GLU A 107 21.45 -17.87 -2.96
CA GLU A 107 22.18 -18.35 -1.77
C GLU A 107 22.67 -19.82 -1.91
N LYS A 108 21.98 -20.62 -2.73
CA LYS A 108 22.35 -22.03 -2.95
C LYS A 108 23.32 -22.25 -4.12
N ILE A 109 23.44 -21.33 -5.06
CA ILE A 109 24.34 -21.45 -6.22
C ILE A 109 25.79 -21.81 -5.81
N PRO A 110 26.41 -21.18 -4.80
CA PRO A 110 27.78 -21.51 -4.38
C PRO A 110 27.95 -22.97 -3.92
N LEU A 111 26.87 -23.61 -3.47
CA LEU A 111 26.88 -25.00 -3.04
C LEU A 111 26.94 -25.96 -4.24
N PHE A 112 26.36 -25.58 -5.38
CA PHE A 112 26.32 -26.42 -6.58
C PHE A 112 27.57 -26.27 -7.46
N ILE A 113 28.09 -25.06 -7.64
CA ILE A 113 29.22 -24.79 -8.54
C ILE A 113 30.57 -24.62 -7.81
N GLY A 114 30.55 -24.66 -6.46
CA GLY A 114 31.72 -24.42 -5.63
C GLY A 114 32.01 -22.93 -5.38
N LYS A 115 32.37 -22.58 -4.14
CA LYS A 115 32.60 -21.19 -3.70
C LYS A 115 33.67 -20.47 -4.52
N ALA A 116 34.73 -21.19 -4.93
CA ALA A 116 35.82 -20.61 -5.72
C ALA A 116 35.36 -20.16 -7.10
N GLN A 117 34.54 -20.96 -7.77
CA GLN A 117 34.03 -20.67 -9.09
C GLN A 117 32.93 -19.59 -9.06
N TYR A 118 32.09 -19.61 -8.04
CA TYR A 118 31.12 -18.54 -7.78
C TYR A 118 31.79 -17.18 -7.61
N ASN A 119 32.78 -17.09 -6.73
CA ASN A 119 33.54 -15.86 -6.47
C ASN A 119 34.27 -15.32 -7.69
N LYS A 120 34.74 -16.20 -8.60
CA LYS A 120 35.41 -15.80 -9.83
C LYS A 120 34.48 -15.11 -10.82
N HIS A 121 33.22 -15.52 -10.90
CA HIS A 121 32.23 -15.01 -11.86
C HIS A 121 31.33 -13.91 -11.30
N PHE A 122 31.00 -13.95 -10.01
CA PHE A 122 30.00 -13.10 -9.37
C PHE A 122 30.55 -12.18 -8.27
N SER A 123 31.85 -12.20 -7.99
CA SER A 123 32.46 -11.48 -6.83
C SER A 123 32.49 -9.95 -6.95
N LYS A 124 32.12 -9.33 -8.04
CA LYS A 124 32.19 -7.88 -8.24
C LYS A 124 30.87 -7.13 -8.01
N GLU A 125 29.74 -7.78 -8.05
CA GLU A 125 28.46 -7.17 -7.70
C GLU A 125 28.02 -7.68 -6.33
N LYS A 126 27.99 -6.78 -5.34
CA LYS A 126 27.23 -7.04 -4.10
C LYS A 126 25.82 -7.31 -4.54
N GLU A 127 25.41 -8.58 -4.55
CA GLU A 127 24.06 -8.99 -4.87
C GLU A 127 23.09 -8.25 -3.94
N ALA A 128 22.45 -7.22 -4.45
CA ALA A 128 21.39 -6.54 -3.76
C ALA A 128 20.24 -7.55 -3.62
N LYS A 129 20.01 -8.06 -2.41
CA LYS A 129 18.87 -8.95 -2.15
C LYS A 129 17.60 -8.29 -2.66
N LEU A 130 16.85 -9.05 -3.44
CA LEU A 130 15.55 -8.60 -3.93
C LEU A 130 14.59 -8.38 -2.74
N LYS A 131 13.79 -7.33 -2.81
CA LYS A 131 12.84 -7.00 -1.75
C LYS A 131 11.69 -8.03 -1.71
N GLU A 132 11.68 -8.87 -0.69
CA GLU A 132 10.70 -9.95 -0.52
C GLU A 132 9.35 -9.47 0.05
N LEU A 133 9.38 -8.40 0.85
CA LEU A 133 8.19 -7.80 1.46
C LEU A 133 7.49 -6.84 0.49
N LEU A 134 7.03 -7.36 -0.65
CA LEU A 134 6.21 -6.63 -1.60
C LEU A 134 4.76 -7.08 -1.50
N GLY A 135 3.83 -6.10 -1.58
CA GLY A 135 2.40 -6.34 -1.54
C GLY A 135 1.82 -6.52 -0.14
N HIS A 136 0.51 -6.64 -0.10
CA HIS A 136 -0.28 -6.74 1.11
C HIS A 136 -0.95 -8.11 1.24
N THR A 137 -1.21 -8.58 2.45
CA THR A 137 -2.11 -9.70 2.67
C THR A 137 -3.56 -9.26 2.41
N PRO A 138 -4.48 -10.17 2.02
CA PRO A 138 -5.91 -9.84 1.87
C PRO A 138 -6.51 -9.19 3.13
N PHE A 139 -6.04 -9.61 4.31
CA PHE A 139 -6.48 -9.02 5.58
C PHE A 139 -6.04 -7.55 5.74
N GLU A 140 -4.80 -7.22 5.35
CA GLU A 140 -4.30 -5.84 5.38
C GLU A 140 -5.06 -4.93 4.40
N VAL A 141 -5.46 -5.49 3.24
CA VAL A 141 -6.31 -4.82 2.24
C VAL A 141 -7.69 -4.56 2.82
N LEU A 142 -8.31 -5.55 3.46
CA LEU A 142 -9.63 -5.41 4.08
C LEU A 142 -9.63 -4.35 5.19
N VAL A 143 -8.64 -4.38 6.09
CA VAL A 143 -8.53 -3.38 7.17
C VAL A 143 -8.30 -1.97 6.59
N GLY A 144 -7.48 -1.85 5.55
CA GLY A 144 -7.30 -0.58 4.84
C GLY A 144 -8.59 -0.07 4.20
N CYS A 145 -9.36 -0.97 3.57
CA CYS A 145 -10.65 -0.65 2.97
C CYS A 145 -11.65 -0.10 4.02
N ILE A 146 -11.81 -0.79 5.14
CA ILE A 146 -12.68 -0.36 6.25
C ILE A 146 -12.24 1.01 6.78
N LEU A 147 -10.94 1.22 6.98
CA LEU A 147 -10.40 2.50 7.43
C LEU A 147 -10.75 3.63 6.46
N GLY A 148 -10.57 3.43 5.16
CA GLY A 148 -10.90 4.42 4.14
C GLY A 148 -12.38 4.78 4.12
N ILE A 149 -13.27 3.79 4.22
CA ILE A 149 -14.72 4.01 4.31
C ILE A 149 -15.08 4.83 5.54
N ILE A 150 -14.55 4.46 6.71
CA ILE A 150 -14.82 5.18 7.98
C ILE A 150 -14.40 6.63 7.86
N ILE A 151 -13.21 6.91 7.33
CA ILE A 151 -12.72 8.29 7.17
C ILE A 151 -13.62 9.08 6.21
N GLY A 152 -13.99 8.51 5.07
CA GLY A 152 -14.91 9.15 4.13
C GLY A 152 -16.26 9.49 4.79
N LEU A 153 -16.80 8.61 5.60
CA LEU A 153 -18.06 8.83 6.34
C LEU A 153 -17.91 9.89 7.44
N LEU A 154 -16.81 9.90 8.19
CA LEU A 154 -16.54 10.91 9.22
C LEU A 154 -16.48 12.32 8.63
N PHE A 155 -15.94 12.47 7.42
CA PHE A 155 -15.83 13.75 6.74
C PHE A 155 -17.05 14.08 5.85
N ARG A 156 -18.18 13.35 6.01
CA ARG A 156 -19.38 13.54 5.18
C ARG A 156 -19.86 15.01 5.14
N LYS A 157 -19.96 15.68 6.28
CA LYS A 157 -20.39 17.07 6.35
C LYS A 157 -19.44 18.00 5.58
N TYR A 158 -18.15 17.79 5.67
CA TYR A 158 -17.14 18.53 4.95
C TYR A 158 -17.24 18.33 3.44
N LEU A 159 -17.53 17.11 3.00
CA LEU A 159 -17.66 16.76 1.58
C LEU A 159 -18.92 17.38 0.95
N GLN A 160 -20.02 17.50 1.69
CA GLN A 160 -21.31 18.01 1.21
C GLN A 160 -21.42 19.55 1.25
N GLY A 161 -20.73 20.22 2.14
CA GLY A 161 -20.73 21.69 2.31
C GLY A 161 -19.80 22.39 1.35
#